data_f803963e768945e11ca5749a5ad49ee8
#
_entry.id   f803963e768945e11ca5749a5ad49ee8
#
_cell.length_a   1.000
_cell.length_b   1.000
_cell.length_c   1.000
_cell.angle_alpha   90.00
_cell.angle_beta   90.00
_cell.angle_gamma   90.00
#
_symmetry.space_group_name_H-M   'P 1'
#
loop_
_entity.id
_entity.type
_entity.pdbx_description
1 polymer ?
#
loop_
_entity_poly.entity_id
_entity_poly.type
_entity_poly.pdbx_seq_one_letter_code
_entity_poly.pdbx_strand_id
1 'polypeptide(L)'
;MANTNIKRVRTSDLELKDRLVAINRVTKVTKGGRTFTFSAIVVVGNENGVVGYGLGKASEVTSAIAKGVEDAKKNLVKIPVINGTIPHKQEVRFGGSEVMIRPAAPGTGIIAGGAMRAVLESAGVKNVLAKSKGSSNPHNLVKATVSALCELRDAHSVAQLRGISMTKVFNG
;
A
#
# COMPACT_ATOMS: atom_id res chain seq x y z
N MET A 1 -0.56 -5.42 -20.14
CA MET A 1 -0.04 -5.97 -18.88
C MET A 1 1.20 -5.18 -18.52
N ALA A 2 1.14 -4.29 -17.54
CA ALA A 2 2.30 -3.50 -17.12
C ALA A 2 3.27 -4.43 -16.39
N ASN A 3 4.46 -4.60 -16.94
CA ASN A 3 5.57 -5.30 -16.29
C ASN A 3 6.08 -4.41 -15.16
N THR A 4 5.39 -4.46 -14.02
CA THR A 4 5.79 -3.74 -12.82
C THR A 4 6.97 -4.49 -12.22
N ASN A 5 8.15 -3.92 -12.30
CA ASN A 5 9.37 -4.42 -11.65
C ASN A 5 9.21 -4.23 -10.12
N ILE A 6 8.37 -5.07 -9.51
CA ILE A 6 8.08 -5.04 -8.07
C ILE A 6 9.33 -5.52 -7.34
N LYS A 7 10.10 -4.59 -6.79
CA LYS A 7 11.26 -4.89 -5.94
C LYS A 7 10.77 -5.42 -4.60
N ARG A 8 10.65 -6.73 -4.45
CA ARG A 8 10.36 -7.37 -3.16
C ARG A 8 11.57 -7.27 -2.24
N VAL A 9 11.32 -6.97 -0.97
CA VAL A 9 12.37 -6.80 0.05
C VAL A 9 12.26 -7.93 1.07
N ARG A 10 13.42 -8.47 1.52
CA ARG A 10 13.47 -9.45 2.60
C ARG A 10 13.37 -8.76 3.96
N THR A 11 12.77 -9.45 4.93
CA THR A 11 12.40 -8.93 6.26
C THR A 11 13.54 -8.88 7.28
N SER A 12 14.70 -9.48 6.98
CA SER A 12 15.71 -9.84 7.99
C SER A 12 16.27 -8.68 8.84
N ASP A 13 16.21 -7.41 8.34
CA ASP A 13 16.89 -6.28 9.01
C ASP A 13 16.03 -5.03 9.10
N LEU A 14 14.69 -5.17 9.04
CA LEU A 14 13.79 -4.02 9.01
C LEU A 14 12.94 -3.94 10.29
N GLU A 15 12.99 -2.80 10.96
CA GLU A 15 11.98 -2.45 11.96
C GLU A 15 10.67 -2.18 11.26
N LEU A 16 9.69 -3.03 11.48
CA LEU A 16 8.39 -2.98 10.84
C LEU A 16 7.31 -2.60 11.85
N LYS A 17 6.53 -1.59 11.53
CA LYS A 17 5.32 -1.22 12.27
C LYS A 17 4.11 -1.77 11.54
N ASP A 18 3.18 -2.34 12.29
CA ASP A 18 1.91 -2.84 11.78
C ASP A 18 0.78 -1.86 12.04
N ARG A 19 -0.15 -1.75 11.09
CA ARG A 19 -1.36 -0.94 11.18
C ARG A 19 -2.56 -1.75 10.74
N LEU A 20 -3.51 -1.91 11.65
CA LEU A 20 -4.78 -2.53 11.34
C LEU A 20 -5.66 -1.54 10.56
N VAL A 21 -6.12 -1.94 9.38
CA VAL A 21 -7.00 -1.13 8.54
C VAL A 21 -8.47 -1.41 8.80
N ALA A 22 -8.85 -2.69 8.80
CA ALA A 22 -10.22 -3.12 9.07
C ALA A 22 -10.28 -4.55 9.59
N ILE A 23 -11.28 -4.81 10.43
CA ILE A 23 -11.68 -6.15 10.89
C ILE A 23 -13.15 -6.34 10.57
N ASN A 24 -13.45 -7.48 9.95
CA ASN A 24 -14.82 -7.88 9.65
C ASN A 24 -15.12 -9.23 10.30
N ARG A 25 -16.25 -9.32 11.01
CA ARG A 25 -16.79 -10.60 11.46
C ARG A 25 -17.54 -11.24 10.29
N VAL A 26 -17.13 -12.42 9.89
CA VAL A 26 -17.73 -13.17 8.78
C VAL A 26 -18.31 -14.48 9.30
N THR A 27 -19.36 -14.96 8.64
CA THR A 27 -20.10 -16.14 9.08
C THR A 27 -20.15 -17.16 7.95
N LYS A 28 -19.84 -18.42 8.28
CA LYS A 28 -20.12 -19.58 7.43
C LYS A 28 -21.32 -20.33 7.99
N VAL A 29 -22.34 -20.50 7.17
CA VAL A 29 -23.54 -21.29 7.55
C VAL A 29 -23.33 -22.74 7.13
N THR A 30 -23.53 -23.66 8.06
CA THR A 30 -23.44 -25.11 7.86
C THR A 30 -24.74 -25.76 8.34
N LYS A 31 -24.95 -27.05 8.09
CA LYS A 31 -26.14 -27.80 8.58
C LYS A 31 -26.29 -27.79 10.09
N GLY A 32 -25.20 -27.61 10.85
CA GLY A 32 -25.18 -27.52 12.32
C GLY A 32 -25.30 -26.11 12.87
N GLY A 33 -25.43 -25.07 12.04
CA GLY A 33 -25.57 -23.68 12.48
C GLY A 33 -24.60 -22.71 11.85
N ARG A 34 -24.33 -21.57 12.54
CA ARG A 34 -23.47 -20.47 12.06
C ARG A 34 -22.12 -20.51 12.76
N THR A 35 -21.04 -20.68 12.00
CA THR A 35 -19.68 -20.57 12.52
C THR A 35 -19.13 -19.17 12.20
N PHE A 36 -18.75 -18.44 13.24
CA PHE A 36 -18.19 -17.09 13.12
C PHE A 36 -16.66 -17.14 13.02
N THR A 37 -16.11 -16.29 12.15
CA THR A 37 -14.67 -16.06 12.03
C THR A 37 -14.43 -14.57 11.82
N PHE A 38 -13.20 -14.12 12.07
CA PHE A 38 -12.76 -12.74 11.83
C PHE A 38 -11.82 -12.69 10.64
N SER A 39 -11.99 -11.67 9.82
CA SER A 39 -11.09 -11.34 8.74
C SER A 39 -10.47 -9.97 9.00
N ALA A 40 -9.15 -9.90 9.06
CA ALA A 40 -8.41 -8.68 9.27
C ALA A 40 -7.60 -8.33 8.02
N ILE A 41 -7.56 -7.04 7.66
CA ILE A 41 -6.61 -6.50 6.69
C ILE A 41 -5.62 -5.62 7.45
N VAL A 42 -4.33 -5.93 7.29
CA VAL A 42 -3.23 -5.29 7.98
C VAL A 42 -2.24 -4.75 6.95
N VAL A 43 -1.68 -3.59 7.24
CA VAL A 43 -0.57 -2.99 6.49
C VAL A 43 0.65 -2.96 7.39
N VAL A 44 1.80 -3.33 6.84
CA VAL A 44 3.09 -3.33 7.54
C VAL A 44 4.08 -2.49 6.76
N GLY A 45 4.87 -1.68 7.43
CA GLY A 45 5.89 -0.86 6.78
C GLY A 45 6.95 -0.35 7.75
N ASN A 46 8.04 0.17 7.20
CA ASN A 46 9.17 0.71 7.97
C ASN A 46 9.20 2.24 8.01
N GLU A 47 8.14 2.90 7.52
CA GLU A 47 8.08 4.37 7.38
C GLU A 47 9.26 4.96 6.57
N ASN A 48 9.97 4.15 5.80
CA ASN A 48 11.13 4.54 5.00
C ASN A 48 11.14 3.90 3.61
N GLY A 49 10.00 3.92 2.94
CA GLY A 49 9.87 3.46 1.56
C GLY A 49 9.62 1.96 1.40
N VAL A 50 9.32 1.21 2.47
CA VAL A 50 8.94 -0.19 2.38
C VAL A 50 7.55 -0.37 2.99
N VAL A 51 6.65 -0.99 2.24
CA VAL A 51 5.28 -1.27 2.68
C VAL A 51 4.80 -2.60 2.12
N GLY A 52 3.97 -3.28 2.88
CA GLY A 52 3.27 -4.49 2.46
C GLY A 52 1.88 -4.56 3.06
N TYR A 53 1.02 -5.37 2.50
CA TYR A 53 -0.29 -5.66 3.09
C TYR A 53 -0.52 -7.15 3.17
N GLY A 54 -1.32 -7.57 4.14
CA GLY A 54 -1.67 -8.96 4.33
C GLY A 54 -3.11 -9.13 4.82
N LEU A 55 -3.63 -10.31 4.56
CA LEU A 55 -4.97 -10.72 4.95
C LEU A 55 -4.87 -11.89 5.93
N GLY A 56 -5.48 -11.74 7.10
CA GLY A 56 -5.58 -12.80 8.10
C GLY A 56 -7.02 -13.19 8.35
N LYS A 57 -7.25 -14.49 8.56
CA LYS A 57 -8.55 -15.03 8.94
C LYS A 57 -8.38 -16.07 10.03
N ALA A 58 -9.14 -15.92 11.12
CA ALA A 58 -9.14 -16.85 12.26
C ALA A 58 -10.45 -16.80 13.04
N SER A 59 -10.61 -17.69 14.00
CA SER A 59 -11.75 -17.70 14.96
C SER A 59 -11.66 -16.55 15.96
N GLU A 60 -10.45 -16.06 16.25
CA GLU A 60 -10.16 -14.97 17.17
C GLU A 60 -9.55 -13.77 16.46
N VAL A 61 -9.82 -12.57 16.97
CA VAL A 61 -9.34 -11.30 16.38
C VAL A 61 -7.81 -11.20 16.41
N THR A 62 -7.21 -11.53 17.56
CA THR A 62 -5.75 -11.49 17.74
C THR A 62 -5.02 -12.42 16.78
N SER A 63 -5.51 -13.65 16.65
CA SER A 63 -4.97 -14.64 15.71
C SER A 63 -5.17 -14.22 14.23
N ALA A 64 -6.27 -13.53 13.91
CA ALA A 64 -6.49 -13.01 12.56
C ALA A 64 -5.50 -11.88 12.23
N ILE A 65 -5.23 -10.98 13.18
CA ILE A 65 -4.25 -9.90 13.01
C ILE A 65 -2.84 -10.49 12.84
N ALA A 66 -2.41 -11.41 13.72
CA ALA A 66 -1.09 -12.04 13.64
C ALA A 66 -0.85 -12.69 12.27
N LYS A 67 -1.82 -13.46 11.76
CA LYS A 67 -1.76 -14.05 10.42
C LYS A 67 -1.69 -13.00 9.31
N GLY A 68 -2.42 -11.88 9.48
CA GLY A 68 -2.37 -10.75 8.54
C GLY A 68 -0.98 -10.09 8.51
N VAL A 69 -0.33 -9.93 9.66
CA VAL A 69 1.03 -9.38 9.75
C VAL A 69 2.05 -10.32 9.10
N GLU A 70 1.95 -11.63 9.32
CA GLU A 70 2.82 -12.62 8.68
C GLU A 70 2.66 -12.61 7.15
N ASP A 71 1.43 -12.53 6.65
CA ASP A 71 1.16 -12.44 5.22
C ASP A 71 1.69 -11.12 4.63
N ALA A 72 1.52 -9.99 5.33
CA ALA A 72 2.06 -8.69 4.92
C ALA A 72 3.59 -8.69 4.82
N LYS A 73 4.28 -9.33 5.77
CA LYS A 73 5.75 -9.49 5.76
C LYS A 73 6.28 -10.24 4.55
N LYS A 74 5.50 -11.15 3.97
CA LYS A 74 5.87 -11.90 2.75
C LYS A 74 5.72 -11.04 1.48
N ASN A 75 4.89 -9.99 1.54
CA ASN A 75 4.50 -9.16 0.41
C ASN A 75 5.07 -7.72 0.51
N LEU A 76 6.24 -7.54 1.12
CA LEU A 76 6.90 -6.25 1.22
C LEU A 76 7.43 -5.78 -0.13
N VAL A 77 7.13 -4.53 -0.48
CA VAL A 77 7.59 -3.87 -1.70
C VAL A 77 8.28 -2.56 -1.37
N LYS A 78 9.33 -2.23 -2.15
CA LYS A 78 10.04 -0.95 -2.05
C LYS A 78 9.42 0.05 -3.01
N ILE A 79 9.13 1.23 -2.52
CA ILE A 79 8.54 2.35 -3.25
C ILE A 79 9.45 3.58 -3.25
N PRO A 80 9.46 4.39 -4.32
CA PRO A 80 10.24 5.62 -4.37
C PRO A 80 9.54 6.72 -3.57
N VAL A 81 10.17 7.13 -2.47
CA VAL A 81 9.78 8.32 -1.69
C VAL A 81 10.89 9.35 -1.83
N ILE A 82 10.55 10.56 -2.29
CA ILE A 82 11.50 11.64 -2.55
C ILE A 82 11.09 12.85 -1.72
N ASN A 83 11.96 13.33 -0.83
CA ASN A 83 11.70 14.48 0.05
C ASN A 83 10.39 14.38 0.83
N GLY A 84 10.02 13.17 1.25
CA GLY A 84 8.79 12.89 1.99
C GLY A 84 7.49 12.94 1.17
N THR A 85 7.59 12.98 -0.16
CA THR A 85 6.45 12.90 -1.09
C THR A 85 6.69 11.86 -2.18
N ILE A 86 5.71 11.69 -3.07
CA ILE A 86 5.79 10.80 -4.23
C ILE A 86 6.31 11.55 -5.47
N PRO A 87 7.00 10.87 -6.42
CA PRO A 87 7.63 11.54 -7.57
C PRO A 87 6.62 12.16 -8.55
N HIS A 88 5.49 11.53 -8.80
CA HIS A 88 4.50 12.01 -9.77
C HIS A 88 3.07 11.55 -9.41
N LYS A 89 2.08 12.14 -10.07
CA LYS A 89 0.68 11.69 -10.00
C LYS A 89 0.55 10.28 -10.57
N GLN A 90 -0.22 9.43 -9.88
CA GLN A 90 -0.58 8.09 -10.35
C GLN A 90 -2.06 7.81 -10.06
N GLU A 91 -2.71 7.13 -10.99
CA GLU A 91 -4.08 6.64 -10.85
C GLU A 91 -4.11 5.15 -11.16
N VAL A 92 -4.70 4.37 -10.27
CA VAL A 92 -4.81 2.91 -10.43
C VAL A 92 -6.18 2.44 -10.01
N ARG A 93 -6.71 1.48 -10.77
CA ARG A 93 -7.97 0.82 -10.47
C ARG A 93 -7.73 -0.62 -10.04
N PHE A 94 -8.35 -1.02 -8.94
CA PHE A 94 -8.39 -2.40 -8.48
C PHE A 94 -9.82 -2.81 -8.10
N GLY A 95 -10.36 -3.79 -8.83
CA GLY A 95 -11.78 -4.17 -8.69
C GLY A 95 -12.69 -2.97 -8.99
N GLY A 96 -13.62 -2.66 -8.08
CA GLY A 96 -14.50 -1.51 -8.18
C GLY A 96 -13.95 -0.22 -7.58
N SER A 97 -12.74 -0.23 -7.02
CA SER A 97 -12.10 0.94 -6.42
C SER A 97 -11.08 1.54 -7.37
N GLU A 98 -11.06 2.87 -7.47
CA GLU A 98 -10.06 3.66 -8.17
C GLU A 98 -9.38 4.59 -7.17
N VAL A 99 -8.06 4.64 -7.21
CA VAL A 99 -7.23 5.45 -6.32
C VAL A 99 -6.40 6.41 -7.14
N MET A 100 -6.46 7.69 -6.77
CA MET A 100 -5.60 8.75 -7.29
C MET A 100 -4.68 9.22 -6.18
N ILE A 101 -3.38 9.29 -6.45
CA ILE A 101 -2.37 9.88 -5.57
C ILE A 101 -1.62 10.99 -6.32
N ARG A 102 -1.34 12.10 -5.63
CA ARG A 102 -0.61 13.26 -6.19
C ARG A 102 0.43 13.75 -5.19
N PRO A 103 1.60 14.18 -5.66
CA PRO A 103 2.58 14.81 -4.78
C PRO A 103 2.03 16.11 -4.20
N ALA A 104 2.48 16.46 -3.01
CA ALA A 104 2.11 17.68 -2.31
C ALA A 104 3.34 18.40 -1.75
N ALA A 105 3.20 19.71 -1.55
CA ALA A 105 4.24 20.54 -0.96
C ALA A 105 4.52 20.14 0.51
N PRO A 106 5.75 20.35 0.99
CA PRO A 106 6.08 20.14 2.39
C PRO A 106 5.13 20.92 3.32
N GLY A 107 4.66 20.26 4.38
CA GLY A 107 3.70 20.84 5.32
C GLY A 107 2.23 20.56 5.03
N THR A 108 1.89 20.01 3.84
CA THR A 108 0.51 19.64 3.50
C THR A 108 0.01 18.46 4.35
N GLY A 109 0.90 17.54 4.74
CA GLY A 109 0.52 16.30 5.40
C GLY A 109 -0.12 15.28 4.48
N ILE A 110 -0.67 14.23 5.07
CA ILE A 110 -1.35 13.14 4.33
C ILE A 110 -2.84 13.43 4.27
N ILE A 111 -3.32 13.84 3.10
CA ILE A 111 -4.75 14.05 2.84
C ILE A 111 -5.27 12.82 2.08
N ALA A 112 -5.81 11.85 2.83
CA ALA A 112 -6.26 10.56 2.31
C ALA A 112 -7.37 9.97 3.16
N GLY A 113 -8.19 9.11 2.57
CA GLY A 113 -9.15 8.27 3.30
C GLY A 113 -8.44 7.25 4.20
N GLY A 114 -9.09 6.77 5.28
CA GLY A 114 -8.45 5.97 6.34
C GLY A 114 -7.64 4.78 5.84
N ALA A 115 -8.17 3.97 4.94
CA ALA A 115 -7.47 2.81 4.37
C ALA A 115 -6.23 3.20 3.56
N MET A 116 -6.33 4.27 2.76
CA MET A 116 -5.20 4.80 1.98
C MET A 116 -4.17 5.46 2.89
N ARG A 117 -4.62 6.21 3.91
CA ARG A 117 -3.76 6.86 4.90
C ARG A 117 -2.88 5.84 5.61
N ALA A 118 -3.43 4.72 6.07
CA ALA A 118 -2.68 3.66 6.72
C ALA A 118 -1.52 3.14 5.83
N VAL A 119 -1.75 2.96 4.53
CA VAL A 119 -0.71 2.54 3.57
C VAL A 119 0.35 3.62 3.41
N LEU A 120 -0.05 4.88 3.18
CA LEU A 120 0.86 6.00 2.92
C LEU A 120 1.74 6.33 4.14
N GLU A 121 1.18 6.29 5.35
CA GLU A 121 1.93 6.46 6.59
C GLU A 121 2.93 5.32 6.82
N SER A 122 2.50 4.05 6.64
CA SER A 122 3.40 2.89 6.75
C SER A 122 4.51 2.90 5.71
N ALA A 123 4.27 3.51 4.55
CA ALA A 123 5.25 3.73 3.49
C ALA A 123 6.25 4.87 3.80
N GLY A 124 5.96 5.72 4.79
CA GLY A 124 6.79 6.88 5.15
C GLY A 124 6.58 8.11 4.27
N VAL A 125 5.49 8.18 3.53
CA VAL A 125 5.10 9.38 2.80
C VAL A 125 4.56 10.40 3.81
N LYS A 126 5.07 11.63 3.79
CA LYS A 126 4.68 12.71 4.71
C LYS A 126 3.71 13.70 4.09
N ASN A 127 3.84 13.95 2.78
CA ASN A 127 3.05 14.96 2.07
C ASN A 127 2.47 14.36 0.79
N VAL A 128 1.15 14.18 0.75
CA VAL A 128 0.46 13.58 -0.40
C VAL A 128 -1.02 13.94 -0.39
N LEU A 129 -1.55 14.16 -1.59
CA LEU A 129 -2.98 14.28 -1.83
C LEU A 129 -3.48 12.99 -2.45
N ALA A 130 -4.44 12.34 -1.81
CA ALA A 130 -4.99 11.10 -2.30
C ALA A 130 -6.53 11.10 -2.22
N LYS A 131 -7.15 10.54 -3.24
CA LYS A 131 -8.61 10.41 -3.32
C LYS A 131 -8.99 9.03 -3.85
N SER A 132 -9.95 8.43 -3.20
CA SER A 132 -10.61 7.22 -3.68
C SER A 132 -11.88 7.57 -4.43
N LYS A 133 -12.14 6.85 -5.51
CA LYS A 133 -13.36 6.90 -6.31
C LYS A 133 -13.96 5.50 -6.44
N GLY A 134 -15.25 5.41 -6.69
CA GLY A 134 -15.95 4.13 -6.81
C GLY A 134 -16.15 3.44 -5.46
N SER A 135 -15.82 2.16 -5.36
CA SER A 135 -16.05 1.37 -4.15
C SER A 135 -15.12 1.80 -3.01
N SER A 136 -15.70 1.96 -1.81
CA SER A 136 -14.96 2.26 -0.58
C SER A 136 -14.52 1.02 0.22
N ASN A 137 -14.57 -0.18 -0.38
CA ASN A 137 -14.14 -1.39 0.29
C ASN A 137 -12.66 -1.31 0.70
N PRO A 138 -12.32 -1.43 2.00
CA PRO A 138 -10.94 -1.30 2.49
C PRO A 138 -9.96 -2.27 1.82
N HIS A 139 -10.39 -3.49 1.52
CA HIS A 139 -9.56 -4.49 0.84
C HIS A 139 -9.13 -4.04 -0.56
N ASN A 140 -10.04 -3.47 -1.33
CA ASN A 140 -9.74 -2.98 -2.67
C ASN A 140 -8.90 -1.70 -2.60
N LEU A 141 -9.22 -0.78 -1.68
CA LEU A 141 -8.48 0.47 -1.51
C LEU A 141 -7.02 0.23 -1.13
N VAL A 142 -6.75 -0.65 -0.17
CA VAL A 142 -5.37 -1.00 0.22
C VAL A 142 -4.60 -1.57 -0.98
N LYS A 143 -5.19 -2.53 -1.69
CA LYS A 143 -4.56 -3.15 -2.88
C LYS A 143 -4.32 -2.13 -3.98
N ALA A 144 -5.31 -1.30 -4.30
CA ALA A 144 -5.17 -0.25 -5.31
C ALA A 144 -4.09 0.77 -4.93
N THR A 145 -4.01 1.18 -3.65
CA THR A 145 -3.01 2.13 -3.16
C THR A 145 -1.60 1.55 -3.25
N VAL A 146 -1.39 0.29 -2.83
CA VAL A 146 -0.08 -0.36 -2.95
C VAL A 146 0.30 -0.54 -4.42
N SER A 147 -0.64 -0.94 -5.29
CA SER A 147 -0.39 -1.01 -6.75
C SER A 147 0.00 0.36 -7.32
N ALA A 148 -0.69 1.44 -6.93
CA ALA A 148 -0.36 2.80 -7.36
C ALA A 148 1.06 3.21 -6.95
N LEU A 149 1.46 2.86 -5.72
CA LEU A 149 2.82 3.12 -5.22
C LEU A 149 3.88 2.29 -5.95
N CYS A 150 3.58 1.05 -6.33
CA CYS A 150 4.49 0.18 -7.10
C CYS A 150 4.70 0.66 -8.54
N GLU A 151 3.71 1.34 -9.13
CA GLU A 151 3.79 1.88 -10.49
C GLU A 151 4.54 3.22 -10.56
N LEU A 152 4.87 3.82 -9.42
CA LEU A 152 5.66 5.05 -9.38
C LEU A 152 7.06 4.80 -9.94
N ARG A 153 7.54 5.76 -10.74
CA ARG A 153 8.88 5.76 -11.32
C ARG A 153 9.65 6.98 -10.85
N ASP A 154 10.84 6.76 -10.35
CA ASP A 154 11.78 7.85 -10.04
C ASP A 154 12.55 8.28 -11.30
N ALA A 155 13.05 9.50 -11.31
CA ALA A 155 13.78 10.06 -12.44
C ALA A 155 15.03 9.23 -12.78
N HIS A 156 15.68 8.65 -11.77
CA HIS A 156 16.85 7.79 -11.97
C HIS A 156 16.50 6.53 -12.77
N SER A 157 15.41 5.84 -12.39
CA SER A 157 14.92 4.66 -13.13
C SER A 157 14.56 5.00 -14.57
N VAL A 158 13.94 6.18 -14.79
CA VAL A 158 13.60 6.64 -16.14
C VAL A 158 14.84 6.94 -16.96
N ALA A 159 15.85 7.62 -16.38
CA ALA A 159 17.12 7.90 -17.04
C ALA A 159 17.83 6.61 -17.48
N GLN A 160 17.89 5.64 -16.56
CA GLN A 160 18.50 4.34 -16.81
C GLN A 160 17.79 3.55 -17.90
N LEU A 161 16.45 3.52 -17.87
CA LEU A 161 15.63 2.84 -18.89
C LEU A 161 15.76 3.46 -20.29
N ARG A 162 15.93 4.78 -20.36
CA ARG A 162 16.08 5.52 -21.62
C ARG A 162 17.52 5.65 -22.09
N GLY A 163 18.51 5.29 -21.26
CA GLY A 163 19.94 5.47 -21.57
C GLY A 163 20.38 6.93 -21.70
N ILE A 164 19.73 7.86 -20.98
CA ILE A 164 19.98 9.30 -21.02
C ILE A 164 20.44 9.82 -19.67
N SER A 165 21.07 11.01 -19.65
CA SER A 165 21.47 11.67 -18.41
C SER A 165 20.26 12.16 -17.60
N MET A 166 20.40 12.28 -16.27
CA MET A 166 19.38 12.83 -15.39
C MET A 166 18.94 14.24 -15.80
N THR A 167 19.86 15.08 -16.25
CA THR A 167 19.54 16.44 -16.75
C THR A 167 18.60 16.43 -17.93
N LYS A 168 18.77 15.47 -18.85
CA LYS A 168 17.86 15.30 -20.00
C LYS A 168 16.47 14.76 -19.60
N VAL A 169 16.34 14.10 -18.46
CA VAL A 169 15.00 13.66 -17.98
C VAL A 169 14.14 14.85 -17.55
N PHE A 170 14.77 15.89 -16.99
CA PHE A 170 14.07 17.08 -16.49
C PHE A 170 13.94 18.20 -17.52
N ASN A 171 14.92 18.36 -18.41
CA ASN A 171 15.00 19.50 -19.32
C ASN A 171 14.65 19.14 -20.77
N GLY A 172 14.42 17.87 -21.09
CA GLY A 172 14.11 17.39 -22.44
C GLY A 172 15.35 17.06 -23.26
#